data_aef341f2339e95b2568a8c1cb7187345
#
_entry.id   aef341f2339e95b2568a8c1cb7187345
#
_cell.length_a   1.000
_cell.length_b   1.000
_cell.length_c   1.000
_cell.angle_alpha   90.00
_cell.angle_beta   90.00
_cell.angle_gamma   90.00
#
_symmetry.space_group_name_H-M   'P 1'
#
loop_
_entity.id
_entity.type
_entity.pdbx_description
1 polymer ?
#
loop_
_entity_poly.entity_id
_entity_poly.type
_entity_poly.pdbx_seq_one_letter_code
_entity_poly.pdbx_strand_id
1 'polypeptide(L)'
;MAAVAVVGAATAQVSVTGALGFGWEGVSPAVGGSETGIKVTDGNVKFSASEDLGGGMSVLTAMDIQSRGRDTTIAGRDASITLVTGFGGFTLGAVEAGNGIIGLGGAGAPVIGLDGNTAGTGSGVLDGGVNVDIAKYSLPLGKGIGISVARTDAANGLKGNNAGNTYGATYSMNAISAAFDYTDAALAKRTRVSGSYDLGVAKLGAGYQTRKGKGASSAFGTNKQTVLGVSAPYGAFNFGLNYSTNKQSTASISNKGTDVGVSYALSKRTNVYAQMQSVTIGTGDASKTTRVKMVTSF
;
A
#
# COMPACT_ATOMS: atom_id res chain seq x y z
N MET A 1 -45.00 -33.37 7.90
CA MET A 1 -44.24 -33.08 6.65
C MET A 1 -42.91 -32.49 7.05
N ALA A 2 -41.79 -33.22 6.86
CA ALA A 2 -40.46 -32.72 7.10
C ALA A 2 -40.01 -31.96 5.85
N ALA A 3 -39.79 -30.65 5.96
CA ALA A 3 -39.17 -29.85 4.91
C ALA A 3 -37.71 -30.22 4.85
N VAL A 4 -37.26 -30.96 3.87
CA VAL A 4 -35.84 -31.13 3.54
C VAL A 4 -35.39 -29.84 2.90
N ALA A 5 -34.68 -28.99 3.67
CA ALA A 5 -33.94 -27.87 3.09
C ALA A 5 -32.83 -28.48 2.22
N VAL A 6 -32.98 -28.38 0.90
CA VAL A 6 -31.89 -28.63 -0.03
C VAL A 6 -30.89 -27.44 0.20
N VAL A 7 -29.87 -27.69 0.97
CA VAL A 7 -28.70 -26.81 1.02
C VAL A 7 -28.08 -26.90 -0.37
N GLY A 8 -28.28 -25.88 -1.19
CA GLY A 8 -27.61 -25.76 -2.48
C GLY A 8 -26.10 -25.90 -2.20
N ALA A 9 -25.41 -26.73 -2.96
CA ALA A 9 -23.98 -26.89 -2.85
C ALA A 9 -23.32 -25.51 -3.03
N ALA A 10 -22.79 -24.94 -1.94
CA ALA A 10 -22.01 -23.72 -2.00
C ALA A 10 -20.76 -24.03 -2.84
N THR A 11 -20.68 -23.48 -4.04
CA THR A 11 -19.50 -23.64 -4.90
C THR A 11 -18.51 -22.55 -4.55
N ALA A 12 -17.42 -22.92 -3.86
CA ALA A 12 -16.32 -22.00 -3.62
C ALA A 12 -15.64 -21.68 -4.96
N GLN A 13 -15.62 -20.42 -5.33
CA GLN A 13 -14.84 -19.94 -6.48
C GLN A 13 -13.41 -19.67 -6.04
N VAL A 14 -12.46 -20.44 -6.56
CA VAL A 14 -11.04 -20.26 -6.31
C VAL A 14 -10.39 -19.56 -7.49
N SER A 15 -9.51 -18.60 -7.22
CA SER A 15 -8.70 -17.94 -8.23
C SER A 15 -7.24 -17.89 -7.81
N VAL A 16 -6.35 -18.01 -8.79
CA VAL A 16 -4.91 -17.80 -8.65
C VAL A 16 -4.53 -16.67 -9.59
N THR A 17 -3.86 -15.67 -9.04
CA THR A 17 -3.36 -14.54 -9.82
C THR A 17 -1.91 -14.27 -9.41
N GLY A 18 -1.19 -13.54 -10.22
CA GLY A 18 0.18 -13.20 -9.86
C GLY A 18 0.81 -12.21 -10.81
N ALA A 19 2.06 -11.88 -10.53
CA ALA A 19 2.87 -11.06 -11.40
C ALA A 19 4.33 -11.51 -11.37
N LEU A 20 4.96 -11.48 -12.54
CA LEU A 20 6.39 -11.70 -12.70
C LEU A 20 6.98 -10.50 -13.44
N GLY A 21 8.05 -9.95 -12.89
CA GLY A 21 8.73 -8.80 -13.45
C GLY A 21 10.24 -8.96 -13.48
N PHE A 22 10.83 -8.53 -14.58
CA PHE A 22 12.27 -8.41 -14.75
C PHE A 22 12.63 -7.00 -15.21
N GLY A 23 13.78 -6.53 -14.77
CA GLY A 23 14.23 -5.21 -15.17
C GLY A 23 15.70 -4.98 -14.88
N TRP A 24 16.15 -3.83 -15.38
CA TRP A 24 17.40 -3.23 -15.03
C TRP A 24 17.17 -2.16 -13.97
N GLU A 25 18.03 -2.11 -12.97
CA GLU A 25 18.03 -1.09 -11.95
C GLU A 25 19.44 -0.54 -11.76
N GLY A 26 19.56 0.78 -11.74
CA GLY A 26 20.75 1.49 -11.33
C GLY A 26 20.47 2.29 -10.06
N VAL A 27 21.31 2.14 -9.06
CA VAL A 27 21.24 2.85 -7.79
C VAL A 27 22.53 3.64 -7.62
N SER A 28 22.41 4.95 -7.42
CA SER A 28 23.49 5.84 -7.02
C SER A 28 23.15 6.34 -5.62
N PRO A 29 23.71 5.74 -4.56
CA PRO A 29 23.44 6.17 -3.19
C PRO A 29 24.05 7.55 -2.94
N ALA A 30 23.57 8.24 -1.92
CA ALA A 30 24.10 9.55 -1.50
C ALA A 30 25.58 9.45 -1.07
N VAL A 31 25.98 8.29 -0.59
CA VAL A 31 27.40 7.98 -0.21
C VAL A 31 27.72 6.57 -0.71
N GLY A 32 28.87 6.42 -1.34
CA GLY A 32 29.34 5.12 -1.86
C GLY A 32 29.31 5.03 -3.38
N GLY A 33 29.64 3.88 -3.89
CA GLY A 33 29.66 3.60 -5.33
C GLY A 33 28.28 3.31 -5.90
N SER A 34 28.09 3.62 -7.19
CA SER A 34 26.87 3.27 -7.92
C SER A 34 26.86 1.79 -8.26
N GLU A 35 25.69 1.17 -8.16
CA GLU A 35 25.45 -0.21 -8.53
C GLU A 35 24.41 -0.29 -9.64
N THR A 36 24.60 -1.20 -10.60
CA THR A 36 23.65 -1.44 -11.67
C THR A 36 23.54 -2.93 -11.97
N GLY A 37 22.37 -3.37 -12.38
CA GLY A 37 22.21 -4.77 -12.76
C GLY A 37 20.79 -5.14 -13.20
N ILE A 38 20.69 -6.33 -13.77
CA ILE A 38 19.42 -6.97 -14.10
C ILE A 38 18.94 -7.74 -12.87
N LYS A 39 17.67 -7.60 -12.54
CA LYS A 39 17.07 -8.34 -11.42
C LYS A 39 15.61 -8.70 -11.67
N VAL A 40 15.13 -9.68 -10.92
CA VAL A 40 13.68 -9.91 -10.74
C VAL A 40 13.14 -8.78 -9.90
N THR A 41 12.15 -8.07 -10.41
CA THR A 41 11.54 -6.91 -9.74
C THR A 41 10.25 -7.27 -9.04
N ASP A 42 9.50 -8.21 -9.61
CA ASP A 42 8.20 -8.66 -9.10
C ASP A 42 8.16 -10.19 -9.17
N GLY A 43 7.57 -10.82 -8.18
CA GLY A 43 7.40 -12.27 -8.13
C GLY A 43 6.44 -12.58 -6.98
N ASN A 44 5.13 -12.49 -7.25
CA ASN A 44 4.09 -12.79 -6.27
C ASN A 44 2.99 -13.64 -6.88
N VAL A 45 2.41 -14.49 -6.04
CA VAL A 45 1.24 -15.31 -6.36
C VAL A 45 0.23 -15.12 -5.26
N LYS A 46 -1.00 -14.81 -5.65
CA LYS A 46 -2.14 -14.65 -4.76
C LYS A 46 -3.16 -15.74 -5.01
N PHE A 47 -3.51 -16.43 -3.96
CA PHE A 47 -4.64 -17.36 -3.90
C PHE A 47 -5.81 -16.63 -3.27
N SER A 48 -7.00 -16.74 -3.86
CA SER A 48 -8.23 -16.21 -3.28
C SER A 48 -9.38 -17.18 -3.50
N ALA A 49 -10.30 -17.21 -2.55
CA ALA A 49 -11.53 -17.97 -2.68
C ALA A 49 -12.70 -17.14 -2.13
N SER A 50 -13.88 -17.38 -2.72
CA SER A 50 -15.14 -16.84 -2.22
C SER A 50 -16.18 -17.95 -2.12
N GLU A 51 -16.99 -17.89 -1.06
CA GLU A 51 -18.07 -18.81 -0.80
C GLU A 51 -19.32 -18.01 -0.44
N ASP A 52 -20.44 -18.33 -1.09
CA ASP A 52 -21.76 -17.79 -0.74
C ASP A 52 -22.34 -18.65 0.40
N LEU A 53 -22.58 -18.01 1.55
CA LEU A 53 -23.16 -18.67 2.73
C LEU A 53 -24.70 -18.63 2.73
N GLY A 54 -25.31 -18.03 1.72
CA GLY A 54 -26.74 -17.78 1.68
C GLY A 54 -27.15 -16.58 2.56
N GLY A 55 -28.42 -16.16 2.44
CA GLY A 55 -28.95 -15.04 3.23
C GLY A 55 -28.27 -13.71 2.98
N GLY A 56 -27.57 -13.52 1.85
CA GLY A 56 -26.81 -12.31 1.54
C GLY A 56 -25.46 -12.24 2.25
N MET A 57 -24.96 -13.34 2.77
CA MET A 57 -23.64 -13.43 3.41
C MET A 57 -22.66 -14.18 2.50
N SER A 58 -21.39 -13.78 2.54
CA SER A 58 -20.31 -14.49 1.88
C SER A 58 -19.02 -14.45 2.69
N VAL A 59 -18.14 -15.43 2.48
CA VAL A 59 -16.78 -15.44 3.00
C VAL A 59 -15.82 -15.26 1.84
N LEU A 60 -14.86 -14.34 2.03
CA LEU A 60 -13.74 -14.10 1.13
C LEU A 60 -12.46 -14.47 1.86
N THR A 61 -11.60 -15.26 1.22
CA THR A 61 -10.27 -15.57 1.74
C THR A 61 -9.19 -15.19 0.73
N ALA A 62 -8.06 -14.75 1.20
CA ALA A 62 -6.91 -14.46 0.35
C ALA A 62 -5.60 -14.76 1.07
N MET A 63 -4.60 -15.19 0.32
CA MET A 63 -3.24 -15.38 0.79
C MET A 63 -2.26 -15.02 -0.32
N ASP A 64 -1.28 -14.18 0.01
CA ASP A 64 -0.19 -13.79 -0.87
C ASP A 64 1.11 -14.48 -0.49
N ILE A 65 1.84 -14.95 -1.49
CA ILE A 65 3.22 -15.43 -1.35
C ILE A 65 4.12 -14.68 -2.31
N GLN A 66 5.36 -14.44 -1.91
CA GLN A 66 6.38 -13.80 -2.73
C GLN A 66 7.58 -14.73 -2.92
N SER A 67 8.02 -14.87 -4.17
CA SER A 67 9.27 -15.50 -4.56
C SER A 67 9.83 -14.78 -5.79
N ARG A 68 11.06 -14.29 -5.69
CA ARG A 68 11.72 -13.57 -6.80
C ARG A 68 12.74 -14.46 -7.51
N GLY A 69 12.42 -15.72 -7.71
CA GLY A 69 13.22 -16.65 -8.48
C GLY A 69 14.52 -17.09 -7.81
N ARG A 70 15.36 -16.18 -7.34
CA ARG A 70 16.60 -16.48 -6.61
C ARG A 70 16.50 -16.31 -5.11
N ASP A 71 15.33 -15.97 -4.61
CA ASP A 71 15.12 -15.91 -3.16
C ASP A 71 15.36 -17.30 -2.58
N THR A 72 16.11 -17.36 -1.50
CA THR A 72 16.40 -18.63 -0.80
C THR A 72 15.20 -19.15 -0.03
N THR A 73 14.20 -18.30 0.16
CA THR A 73 12.96 -18.61 0.89
C THR A 73 11.76 -18.04 0.15
N ILE A 74 10.65 -18.76 0.25
CA ILE A 74 9.33 -18.22 -0.13
C ILE A 74 8.81 -17.44 1.06
N ALA A 75 8.51 -16.15 0.87
CA ALA A 75 7.95 -15.31 1.90
C ALA A 75 6.42 -15.34 1.85
N GLY A 76 5.78 -15.64 2.97
CA GLY A 76 4.36 -15.33 3.18
C GLY A 76 4.20 -13.82 3.35
N ARG A 77 3.15 -13.27 2.73
CA ARG A 77 2.81 -11.85 2.83
C ARG A 77 1.45 -11.68 3.49
N ASP A 78 0.51 -11.08 2.78
CA ASP A 78 -0.84 -10.85 3.31
C ASP A 78 -1.64 -12.15 3.36
N ALA A 79 -2.40 -12.34 4.43
CA ALA A 79 -3.41 -13.38 4.55
C ALA A 79 -4.65 -12.81 5.23
N SER A 80 -5.85 -13.13 4.74
CA SER A 80 -7.07 -12.62 5.33
C SER A 80 -8.28 -13.52 5.11
N ILE A 81 -9.23 -13.43 6.06
CA ILE A 81 -10.57 -13.97 5.96
C ILE A 81 -11.53 -12.81 6.22
N THR A 82 -12.49 -12.61 5.34
CA THR A 82 -13.53 -11.57 5.46
C THR A 82 -14.91 -12.21 5.38
N LEU A 83 -15.70 -12.03 6.42
CA LEU A 83 -17.14 -12.28 6.40
C LEU A 83 -17.84 -11.02 5.91
N VAL A 84 -18.55 -11.10 4.81
CA VAL A 84 -19.38 -10.02 4.26
C VAL A 84 -20.83 -10.29 4.61
N THR A 85 -21.53 -9.28 5.10
CA THR A 85 -22.94 -9.33 5.49
C THR A 85 -23.69 -8.11 4.97
N GLY A 86 -25.01 -8.11 5.07
CA GLY A 86 -25.85 -6.96 4.70
C GLY A 86 -25.59 -5.69 5.53
N PHE A 87 -24.93 -5.82 6.68
CA PHE A 87 -24.57 -4.71 7.58
C PHE A 87 -23.06 -4.45 7.68
N GLY A 88 -22.26 -4.96 6.74
CA GLY A 88 -20.84 -4.66 6.66
C GLY A 88 -19.97 -5.89 6.58
N GLY A 89 -18.65 -5.67 6.58
CA GLY A 89 -17.64 -6.70 6.48
C GLY A 89 -16.78 -6.80 7.74
N PHE A 90 -16.55 -8.02 8.20
CA PHE A 90 -15.63 -8.31 9.30
C PHE A 90 -14.42 -9.07 8.78
N THR A 91 -13.23 -8.51 8.93
CA THR A 91 -11.97 -9.07 8.42
C THR A 91 -11.03 -9.43 9.56
N LEU A 92 -10.51 -10.64 9.51
CA LEU A 92 -9.33 -11.06 10.26
C LEU A 92 -8.18 -11.26 9.27
N GLY A 93 -6.98 -10.82 9.61
CA GLY A 93 -5.85 -10.99 8.69
C GLY A 93 -4.51 -10.63 9.29
N ALA A 94 -3.47 -11.19 8.68
CA ALA A 94 -2.10 -10.76 8.81
C ALA A 94 -1.77 -9.93 7.58
N VAL A 95 -1.37 -8.67 7.76
CA VAL A 95 -1.18 -7.74 6.64
C VAL A 95 0.15 -7.00 6.73
N GLU A 96 0.77 -6.81 5.58
CA GLU A 96 1.88 -5.88 5.43
C GLU A 96 1.31 -4.47 5.32
N ALA A 97 1.50 -3.67 6.35
CA ALA A 97 0.98 -2.31 6.33
C ALA A 97 1.87 -1.39 5.50
N GLY A 98 1.39 -0.94 4.36
CA GLY A 98 1.99 0.12 3.56
C GLY A 98 1.68 1.52 4.09
N ASN A 99 2.30 2.54 3.50
CA ASN A 99 1.96 3.92 3.79
C ASN A 99 0.68 4.34 3.07
N GLY A 100 -0.42 4.42 3.81
CA GLY A 100 -1.76 4.66 3.26
C GLY A 100 -1.96 6.02 2.58
N ILE A 101 -1.10 7.03 2.81
CA ILE A 101 -1.22 8.31 2.10
C ILE A 101 -0.76 8.20 0.64
N ILE A 102 0.05 7.20 0.30
CA ILE A 102 0.50 6.98 -1.09
C ILE A 102 -0.67 6.51 -1.96
N GLY A 103 -1.58 5.71 -1.44
CA GLY A 103 -2.65 5.09 -2.22
C GLY A 103 -3.53 6.08 -2.98
N LEU A 104 -3.91 7.20 -2.35
CA LEU A 104 -4.68 8.27 -2.98
C LEU A 104 -3.83 9.50 -3.29
N GLY A 105 -2.95 9.89 -2.36
CA GLY A 105 -2.13 11.08 -2.48
C GLY A 105 -0.97 10.94 -3.46
N GLY A 106 -0.48 9.74 -3.68
CA GLY A 106 0.57 9.42 -4.64
C GLY A 106 0.01 8.97 -5.99
N ALA A 107 -0.92 9.72 -6.57
CA ALA A 107 -1.56 9.39 -7.85
C ALA A 107 -0.62 9.45 -9.08
N GLY A 108 0.68 9.61 -8.88
CA GLY A 108 1.65 9.91 -9.92
C GLY A 108 2.38 8.68 -10.48
N ALA A 109 3.69 8.62 -10.30
CA ALA A 109 4.54 7.62 -10.95
C ALA A 109 4.20 6.19 -10.57
N PRO A 110 4.11 5.29 -11.55
CA PRO A 110 3.44 4.00 -11.38
C PRO A 110 4.27 2.91 -10.71
N VAL A 111 5.53 3.11 -10.34
CA VAL A 111 6.39 1.95 -10.06
C VAL A 111 7.15 1.96 -8.76
N ILE A 112 7.80 3.05 -8.38
CA ILE A 112 8.58 3.09 -7.14
C ILE A 112 7.81 3.89 -6.11
N GLY A 113 7.51 3.27 -4.97
CA GLY A 113 6.91 4.01 -3.86
C GLY A 113 7.93 4.95 -3.22
N LEU A 114 7.46 6.09 -2.74
CA LEU A 114 8.26 7.03 -1.94
C LEU A 114 8.25 6.67 -0.45
N ASP A 115 7.78 5.48 -0.12
CA ASP A 115 7.82 4.95 1.24
C ASP A 115 9.24 4.50 1.62
N GLY A 116 9.48 4.36 2.91
CA GLY A 116 10.77 3.97 3.44
C GLY A 116 11.26 2.58 3.06
N ASN A 117 10.47 1.81 2.35
CA ASN A 117 10.75 0.41 2.07
C ASN A 117 11.52 0.20 0.76
N THR A 118 11.69 1.23 -0.05
CA THR A 118 12.28 1.08 -1.39
C THR A 118 13.78 0.91 -1.43
N ALA A 119 14.48 1.17 -0.36
CA ALA A 119 15.96 1.12 -0.35
C ALA A 119 16.57 0.04 0.55
N GLY A 120 15.78 -0.82 1.17
CA GLY A 120 16.32 -1.84 2.09
C GLY A 120 16.99 -1.29 3.36
N THR A 121 16.90 0.00 3.62
CA THR A 121 17.63 0.68 4.69
C THR A 121 16.74 1.39 5.71
N GLY A 122 15.41 1.33 5.57
CA GLY A 122 14.50 2.05 6.47
C GLY A 122 14.57 3.58 6.39
N SER A 123 15.21 4.13 5.38
CA SER A 123 15.56 5.54 5.25
C SER A 123 14.84 6.26 4.09
N GLY A 124 13.62 5.87 3.80
CA GLY A 124 12.81 6.58 2.80
C GLY A 124 12.22 7.88 3.32
N VAL A 125 11.55 8.59 2.43
CA VAL A 125 10.94 9.88 2.77
C VAL A 125 9.70 9.69 3.62
N LEU A 126 8.86 8.73 3.27
CA LEU A 126 7.63 8.45 4.01
C LEU A 126 7.84 7.23 4.93
N ASP A 127 7.13 7.22 6.07
CA ASP A 127 7.16 6.06 6.97
C ASP A 127 6.66 4.82 6.24
N GLY A 128 7.46 3.76 6.27
CA GLY A 128 7.04 2.44 5.82
C GLY A 128 5.94 1.87 6.71
N GLY A 129 5.29 0.83 6.21
CA GLY A 129 4.36 0.04 6.98
C GLY A 129 5.06 -0.92 7.94
N VAL A 130 4.31 -1.43 8.88
CA VAL A 130 4.72 -2.54 9.73
C VAL A 130 3.73 -3.69 9.55
N ASN A 131 4.24 -4.92 9.60
CA ASN A 131 3.39 -6.09 9.55
C ASN A 131 2.59 -6.20 10.85
N VAL A 132 1.30 -6.41 10.74
CA VAL A 132 0.38 -6.48 11.86
C VAL A 132 -0.69 -7.54 11.61
N ASP A 133 -1.19 -8.12 12.69
CA ASP A 133 -2.43 -8.86 12.68
C ASP A 133 -3.59 -7.89 12.92
N ILE A 134 -4.68 -8.06 12.21
CA ILE A 134 -5.84 -7.15 12.27
C ILE A 134 -7.15 -7.90 12.54
N ALA A 135 -8.00 -7.25 13.32
CA ALA A 135 -9.43 -7.50 13.33
C ALA A 135 -10.12 -6.19 12.95
N LYS A 136 -10.81 -6.17 11.80
CA LYS A 136 -11.40 -4.97 11.22
C LYS A 136 -12.87 -5.16 10.92
N TYR A 137 -13.69 -4.19 11.31
CA TYR A 137 -15.06 -4.05 10.84
C TYR A 137 -15.15 -2.86 9.88
N SER A 138 -15.87 -3.04 8.77
CA SER A 138 -16.08 -2.01 7.74
C SER A 138 -17.55 -1.93 7.40
N LEU A 139 -18.10 -0.72 7.38
CA LEU A 139 -19.52 -0.46 7.12
C LEU A 139 -19.66 0.54 5.96
N PRO A 140 -20.22 0.12 4.81
CA PRO A 140 -20.62 1.03 3.76
C PRO A 140 -21.91 1.76 4.20
N LEU A 141 -21.89 3.10 4.18
CA LEU A 141 -23.04 3.94 4.53
C LEU A 141 -23.85 4.38 3.30
N GLY A 142 -23.47 3.92 2.10
CA GLY A 142 -24.05 4.39 0.84
C GLY A 142 -23.46 5.71 0.36
N LYS A 143 -23.84 6.12 -0.87
CA LYS A 143 -23.36 7.37 -1.51
C LYS A 143 -21.82 7.51 -1.50
N GLY A 144 -21.11 6.39 -1.63
CA GLY A 144 -19.65 6.36 -1.66
C GLY A 144 -18.97 6.55 -0.29
N ILE A 145 -19.72 6.61 0.81
CA ILE A 145 -19.18 6.76 2.16
C ILE A 145 -18.98 5.38 2.81
N GLY A 146 -17.83 5.17 3.43
CA GLY A 146 -17.53 4.01 4.25
C GLY A 146 -16.86 4.42 5.56
N ILE A 147 -17.12 3.67 6.62
CA ILE A 147 -16.43 3.82 7.91
C ILE A 147 -15.82 2.48 8.32
N SER A 148 -14.79 2.52 9.13
CA SER A 148 -14.17 1.30 9.65
C SER A 148 -13.57 1.52 11.03
N VAL A 149 -13.53 0.44 11.79
CA VAL A 149 -12.75 0.31 13.01
C VAL A 149 -11.89 -0.93 12.92
N ALA A 150 -10.65 -0.83 13.34
CA ALA A 150 -9.74 -1.96 13.38
C ALA A 150 -8.97 -2.00 14.69
N ARG A 151 -8.78 -3.18 15.21
CA ARG A 151 -7.75 -3.51 16.17
C ARG A 151 -6.55 -4.06 15.43
N THR A 152 -5.36 -3.52 15.71
CA THR A 152 -4.09 -4.07 15.22
C THR A 152 -3.32 -4.67 16.38
N ASP A 153 -2.59 -5.72 16.11
CA ASP A 153 -1.64 -6.32 17.04
C ASP A 153 -0.29 -6.54 16.34
N ALA A 154 0.73 -6.96 17.08
CA ALA A 154 1.98 -7.33 16.45
C ALA A 154 1.80 -8.60 15.60
N ALA A 155 2.59 -8.73 14.54
CA ALA A 155 2.59 -9.92 13.71
C ALA A 155 2.82 -11.19 14.58
N ASN A 156 2.13 -12.27 14.21
CA ASN A 156 2.17 -13.57 14.88
C ASN A 156 1.56 -13.60 16.30
N GLY A 157 0.55 -12.78 16.56
CA GLY A 157 -0.23 -12.83 17.79
C GLY A 157 0.49 -12.38 19.06
N LEU A 158 1.66 -11.78 18.91
CA LEU A 158 2.41 -11.24 20.05
C LEU A 158 1.99 -9.80 20.31
N LYS A 159 1.63 -9.49 21.57
CA LYS A 159 1.43 -8.09 21.98
C LYS A 159 2.71 -7.33 21.78
N GLY A 160 2.69 -6.37 20.88
CA GLY A 160 3.86 -5.59 20.52
C GLY A 160 3.60 -4.10 20.49
N ASN A 161 4.65 -3.39 20.14
CA ASN A 161 4.68 -1.94 20.06
C ASN A 161 3.73 -1.35 19.01
N ASN A 162 3.17 -2.19 18.14
CA ASN A 162 2.23 -1.81 17.08
C ASN A 162 0.77 -2.08 17.45
N ALA A 163 0.51 -2.67 18.63
CA ALA A 163 -0.85 -2.89 19.10
C ALA A 163 -1.59 -1.56 19.25
N GLY A 164 -2.79 -1.47 18.66
CA GLY A 164 -3.54 -0.23 18.67
C GLY A 164 -4.91 -0.32 18.02
N ASN A 165 -5.63 0.78 18.05
CA ASN A 165 -6.92 0.91 17.38
C ASN A 165 -6.81 1.92 16.24
N THR A 166 -7.47 1.61 15.12
CA THR A 166 -7.56 2.50 13.97
C THR A 166 -9.02 2.76 13.64
N TYR A 167 -9.36 4.01 13.44
CA TYR A 167 -10.66 4.47 13.00
C TYR A 167 -10.50 5.09 11.62
N GLY A 168 -11.33 4.70 10.68
CA GLY A 168 -11.22 5.12 9.30
C GLY A 168 -12.55 5.61 8.74
N ALA A 169 -12.45 6.56 7.80
CA ALA A 169 -13.54 6.98 6.94
C ALA A 169 -13.05 7.10 5.50
N THR A 170 -13.88 6.72 4.56
CA THR A 170 -13.59 6.81 3.12
C THR A 170 -14.76 7.46 2.41
N TYR A 171 -14.44 8.17 1.33
CA TYR A 171 -15.40 8.70 0.40
C TYR A 171 -14.91 8.43 -1.03
N SER A 172 -15.79 7.91 -1.87
CA SER A 172 -15.48 7.70 -3.29
C SER A 172 -16.76 7.87 -4.10
N MET A 173 -16.86 8.96 -4.82
CA MET A 173 -17.99 9.24 -5.70
C MET A 173 -17.54 10.11 -6.87
N ASN A 174 -17.95 9.73 -8.09
CA ASN A 174 -17.56 10.39 -9.32
C ASN A 174 -16.01 10.51 -9.45
N ALA A 175 -15.53 11.73 -9.66
CA ALA A 175 -14.10 12.03 -9.82
C ALA A 175 -13.32 12.11 -8.49
N ILE A 176 -13.99 12.08 -7.33
CA ILE A 176 -13.38 12.35 -6.03
C ILE A 176 -13.22 11.03 -5.25
N SER A 177 -12.03 10.82 -4.70
CA SER A 177 -11.79 9.82 -3.65
C SER A 177 -11.06 10.48 -2.49
N ALA A 178 -11.45 10.18 -1.27
CA ALA A 178 -10.81 10.68 -0.05
C ALA A 178 -10.78 9.59 1.02
N ALA A 179 -9.78 9.64 1.88
CA ALA A 179 -9.65 8.76 3.03
C ALA A 179 -9.10 9.53 4.23
N PHE A 180 -9.62 9.18 5.38
CA PHE A 180 -9.12 9.63 6.67
C PHE A 180 -8.91 8.42 7.55
N ASP A 181 -7.84 8.39 8.33
CA ASP A 181 -7.68 7.47 9.44
C ASP A 181 -6.97 8.11 10.64
N TYR A 182 -7.36 7.64 11.80
CA TYR A 182 -6.72 7.93 13.07
C TYR A 182 -6.33 6.60 13.74
N THR A 183 -5.06 6.46 14.07
CA THR A 183 -4.51 5.30 14.79
C THR A 183 -3.97 5.72 16.15
N ASP A 184 -4.40 5.04 17.20
CA ASP A 184 -3.80 5.14 18.53
C ASP A 184 -3.15 3.80 18.88
N ALA A 185 -1.83 3.72 18.68
CA ALA A 185 -1.03 2.55 18.98
C ALA A 185 -0.19 2.76 20.25
N ALA A 186 0.42 1.69 20.74
CA ALA A 186 1.23 1.72 21.98
C ALA A 186 2.36 2.76 21.93
N LEU A 187 3.07 2.84 20.79
CA LEU A 187 4.23 3.74 20.64
C LEU A 187 3.96 5.01 19.83
N ALA A 188 2.81 5.16 19.20
CA ALA A 188 2.53 6.35 18.41
C ALA A 188 1.03 6.62 18.22
N LYS A 189 0.70 7.89 18.05
CA LYS A 189 -0.57 8.34 17.45
C LYS A 189 -0.31 8.78 16.03
N ARG A 190 -1.18 8.40 15.11
CA ARG A 190 -1.09 8.77 13.70
C ARG A 190 -2.43 9.30 13.22
N THR A 191 -2.40 10.40 12.50
CA THR A 191 -3.55 10.94 11.77
C THR A 191 -3.17 11.05 10.31
N ARG A 192 -3.98 10.52 9.41
CA ARG A 192 -3.82 10.58 7.97
C ARG A 192 -5.05 11.14 7.29
N VAL A 193 -4.82 11.97 6.29
CA VAL A 193 -5.81 12.36 5.29
C VAL A 193 -5.19 12.27 3.91
N SER A 194 -5.92 11.73 2.97
CA SER A 194 -5.49 11.66 1.56
C SER A 194 -6.69 11.78 0.64
N GLY A 195 -6.44 12.22 -0.57
CA GLY A 195 -7.48 12.32 -1.57
C GLY A 195 -6.92 12.36 -2.98
N SER A 196 -7.79 12.08 -3.94
CA SER A 196 -7.49 12.24 -5.36
C SER A 196 -8.69 12.78 -6.11
N TYR A 197 -8.40 13.47 -7.20
CA TYR A 197 -9.38 14.01 -8.13
C TYR A 197 -9.03 13.59 -9.56
N ASP A 198 -9.98 12.98 -10.23
CA ASP A 198 -9.84 12.54 -11.62
C ASP A 198 -10.43 13.63 -12.55
N LEU A 199 -9.55 14.25 -13.35
CA LEU A 199 -9.91 15.26 -14.34
C LEU A 199 -10.34 14.65 -15.70
N GLY A 200 -10.31 13.32 -15.82
CA GLY A 200 -10.48 12.60 -17.09
C GLY A 200 -9.19 12.54 -17.93
N VAL A 201 -8.46 13.64 -18.03
CA VAL A 201 -7.17 13.72 -18.75
C VAL A 201 -5.96 13.53 -17.82
N ALA A 202 -6.14 13.72 -16.54
CA ALA A 202 -5.12 13.51 -15.50
C ALA A 202 -5.78 13.22 -14.16
N LYS A 203 -5.08 12.51 -13.29
CA LYS A 203 -5.46 12.30 -11.89
C LYS A 203 -4.50 13.03 -10.98
N LEU A 204 -5.04 13.84 -10.09
CA LEU A 204 -4.27 14.55 -9.06
C LEU A 204 -4.46 13.84 -7.72
N GLY A 205 -3.43 13.83 -6.89
CA GLY A 205 -3.48 13.26 -5.55
C GLY A 205 -2.73 14.12 -4.56
N ALA A 206 -3.22 14.12 -3.32
CA ALA A 206 -2.55 14.74 -2.17
C ALA A 206 -2.79 13.91 -0.91
N GLY A 207 -1.76 13.81 -0.08
CA GLY A 207 -1.83 13.12 1.19
C GLY A 207 -1.02 13.83 2.26
N TYR A 208 -1.54 13.82 3.49
CA TYR A 208 -0.89 14.38 4.65
C TYR A 208 -1.01 13.43 5.85
N GLN A 209 0.09 13.25 6.56
CA GLN A 209 0.14 12.43 7.75
C GLN A 209 0.91 13.13 8.87
N THR A 210 0.41 13.01 10.09
CA THR A 210 1.17 13.27 11.30
C THR A 210 1.34 11.99 12.10
N ARG A 211 2.53 11.74 12.61
CA ARG A 211 2.83 10.64 13.55
C ARG A 211 3.56 11.21 14.75
N LYS A 212 2.95 11.12 15.92
CA LYS A 212 3.51 11.57 17.21
C LYS A 212 3.93 10.37 18.04
N GLY A 213 5.19 10.30 18.43
CA GLY A 213 5.72 9.27 19.33
C GLY A 213 5.06 9.32 20.72
N LYS A 214 4.92 8.16 21.34
CA LYS A 214 4.39 7.96 22.70
C LYS A 214 5.35 7.10 23.51
N GLY A 215 5.32 7.21 24.84
CA GLY A 215 6.10 6.38 25.74
C GLY A 215 7.59 6.40 25.37
N ALA A 216 8.20 5.23 25.20
CA ALA A 216 9.60 5.09 24.80
C ALA A 216 9.93 5.74 23.43
N SER A 217 8.93 5.93 22.56
CA SER A 217 9.10 6.61 21.27
C SER A 217 8.82 8.12 21.32
N SER A 218 8.54 8.70 22.47
CA SER A 218 8.27 10.14 22.61
C SER A 218 9.44 11.02 22.19
N ALA A 219 10.67 10.52 22.36
CA ALA A 219 11.90 11.21 21.94
C ALA A 219 11.98 11.46 20.41
N PHE A 220 11.24 10.67 19.59
CA PHE A 220 11.16 10.91 18.15
C PHE A 220 10.26 12.10 17.77
N GLY A 221 9.56 12.69 18.74
CA GLY A 221 8.71 13.86 18.53
C GLY A 221 7.56 13.62 17.56
N THR A 222 7.36 14.57 16.65
CA THR A 222 6.30 14.51 15.64
C THR A 222 6.90 14.50 14.23
N ASN A 223 6.54 13.51 13.45
CA ASN A 223 6.81 13.47 12.01
C ASN A 223 5.59 14.02 11.26
N LYS A 224 5.84 14.89 10.29
CA LYS A 224 4.84 15.42 9.37
C LYS A 224 5.24 15.03 7.95
N GLN A 225 4.37 14.29 7.28
CA GLN A 225 4.61 13.78 5.94
C GLN A 225 3.57 14.33 4.98
N THR A 226 4.01 14.68 3.78
CA THR A 226 3.16 15.15 2.69
C THR A 226 3.53 14.40 1.43
N VAL A 227 2.54 14.02 0.65
CA VAL A 227 2.73 13.51 -0.71
C VAL A 227 1.81 14.27 -1.66
N LEU A 228 2.33 14.60 -2.83
CA LEU A 228 1.58 15.14 -3.96
C LEU A 228 1.87 14.26 -5.16
N GLY A 229 0.86 14.01 -5.98
CA GLY A 229 1.01 13.18 -7.16
C GLY A 229 0.15 13.65 -8.33
N VAL A 230 0.64 13.41 -9.52
CA VAL A 230 -0.11 13.58 -10.76
C VAL A 230 0.18 12.42 -11.70
N SER A 231 -0.85 11.86 -12.33
CA SER A 231 -0.71 10.92 -13.43
C SER A 231 -1.57 11.33 -14.60
N ALA A 232 -1.06 11.09 -15.83
CA ALA A 232 -1.73 11.47 -17.06
C ALA A 232 -1.65 10.31 -18.07
N PRO A 233 -2.77 9.62 -18.34
CA PRO A 233 -2.83 8.63 -19.40
C PRO A 233 -2.85 9.28 -20.78
N TYR A 234 -2.10 8.71 -21.74
CA TYR A 234 -2.12 9.12 -23.14
C TYR A 234 -1.94 7.88 -24.03
N GLY A 235 -3.02 7.44 -24.65
CA GLY A 235 -3.04 6.20 -25.42
C GLY A 235 -2.67 4.99 -24.55
N ALA A 236 -1.62 4.26 -24.93
CA ALA A 236 -1.08 3.14 -24.15
C ALA A 236 -0.07 3.58 -23.08
N PHE A 237 0.27 4.85 -23.01
CA PHE A 237 1.19 5.41 -22.02
C PHE A 237 0.44 5.91 -20.78
N ASN A 238 1.10 5.84 -19.64
CA ASN A 238 0.70 6.58 -18.45
C ASN A 238 1.94 7.25 -17.85
N PHE A 239 1.94 8.57 -17.79
CA PHE A 239 3.00 9.38 -17.22
C PHE A 239 2.67 9.72 -15.77
N GLY A 240 3.66 9.83 -14.91
CA GLY A 240 3.42 10.17 -13.53
C GLY A 240 4.59 10.85 -12.84
N LEU A 241 4.22 11.69 -11.87
CA LEU A 241 5.14 12.39 -10.99
C LEU A 241 4.59 12.33 -9.56
N ASN A 242 5.46 11.99 -8.60
CA ASN A 242 5.19 12.14 -7.17
C ASN A 242 6.25 13.04 -6.54
N TYR A 243 5.82 13.81 -5.56
CA TYR A 243 6.70 14.57 -4.68
C TYR A 243 6.30 14.31 -3.23
N SER A 244 7.27 14.04 -2.37
CA SER A 244 7.03 13.78 -0.96
C SER A 244 8.00 14.54 -0.06
N THR A 245 7.53 14.84 1.14
CA THR A 245 8.37 15.40 2.22
C THR A 245 8.05 14.71 3.54
N ASN A 246 9.09 14.64 4.38
CA ASN A 246 8.95 14.24 5.78
C ASN A 246 9.75 15.22 6.65
N LYS A 247 9.08 15.86 7.59
CA LYS A 247 9.69 16.78 8.56
C LYS A 247 9.58 16.19 9.96
N GLN A 248 10.71 16.00 10.61
CA GLN A 248 10.79 15.52 11.98
C GLN A 248 11.07 16.67 12.92
N SER A 249 10.24 16.84 13.97
CA SER A 249 10.32 18.01 14.87
C SER A 249 11.56 18.04 15.77
N THR A 250 12.06 16.87 16.17
CA THR A 250 13.18 16.76 17.13
C THR A 250 14.55 16.88 16.51
N ALA A 251 14.70 16.51 15.24
CA ALA A 251 16.01 16.50 14.58
C ALA A 251 16.22 17.65 13.60
N SER A 252 15.22 18.52 13.40
CA SER A 252 15.20 19.55 12.34
C SER A 252 15.52 18.99 10.95
N ILE A 253 15.28 17.68 10.76
CA ILE A 253 15.58 16.98 9.53
C ILE A 253 14.37 17.07 8.62
N SER A 254 14.62 17.40 7.36
CA SER A 254 13.62 17.39 6.29
C SER A 254 14.08 16.45 5.19
N ASN A 255 13.37 15.36 4.99
CA ASN A 255 13.61 14.44 3.90
C ASN A 255 12.69 14.81 2.72
N LYS A 256 13.17 14.66 1.49
CA LYS A 256 12.44 14.96 0.26
C LYS A 256 12.60 13.81 -0.72
N GLY A 257 11.55 13.52 -1.47
CA GLY A 257 11.57 12.54 -2.54
C GLY A 257 10.83 13.04 -3.76
N THR A 258 11.36 12.75 -4.92
CA THR A 258 10.73 12.95 -6.22
C THR A 258 10.79 11.65 -6.99
N ASP A 259 9.71 11.29 -7.61
CA ASP A 259 9.57 10.06 -8.40
C ASP A 259 8.84 10.40 -9.71
N VAL A 260 9.50 10.21 -10.84
CA VAL A 260 8.95 10.42 -12.17
C VAL A 260 9.03 9.14 -12.96
N GLY A 261 7.97 8.81 -13.68
CA GLY A 261 7.95 7.57 -14.44
C GLY A 261 6.93 7.57 -15.55
N VAL A 262 7.07 6.58 -16.40
CA VAL A 262 6.14 6.26 -17.47
C VAL A 262 5.93 4.76 -17.52
N SER A 263 4.71 4.35 -17.79
CA SER A 263 4.40 2.98 -18.19
C SER A 263 3.84 2.94 -19.59
N TYR A 264 4.11 1.84 -20.30
CA TYR A 264 3.56 1.54 -21.61
C TYR A 264 2.89 0.17 -21.58
N ALA A 265 1.61 0.13 -21.90
CA ALA A 265 0.84 -1.11 -21.94
C ALA A 265 1.09 -1.84 -23.26
N LEU A 266 1.84 -2.94 -23.22
CA LEU A 266 2.01 -3.87 -24.35
C LEU A 266 0.74 -4.70 -24.58
N SER A 267 0.05 -5.01 -23.49
CA SER A 267 -1.24 -5.73 -23.50
C SER A 267 -2.02 -5.42 -22.22
N LYS A 268 -3.20 -6.02 -22.06
CA LYS A 268 -3.98 -5.92 -20.81
C LYS A 268 -3.24 -6.45 -19.57
N ARG A 269 -2.22 -7.30 -19.75
CA ARG A 269 -1.50 -7.98 -18.67
C ARG A 269 -0.02 -7.64 -18.61
N THR A 270 0.54 -7.07 -19.68
CA THR A 270 1.99 -6.82 -19.77
C THR A 270 2.27 -5.35 -19.96
N ASN A 271 3.09 -4.79 -19.08
CA ASN A 271 3.50 -3.40 -19.12
C ASN A 271 5.01 -3.28 -19.05
N VAL A 272 5.55 -2.29 -19.75
CA VAL A 272 6.94 -1.84 -19.60
C VAL A 272 6.92 -0.53 -18.81
N TYR A 273 7.86 -0.36 -17.92
CA TYR A 273 7.98 0.80 -17.05
C TYR A 273 9.37 1.39 -17.15
N ALA A 274 9.46 2.71 -17.16
CA ALA A 274 10.72 3.43 -16.97
C ALA A 274 10.50 4.48 -15.89
N GLN A 275 11.43 4.58 -14.93
CA GLN A 275 11.25 5.40 -13.74
C GLN A 275 12.57 5.90 -13.19
N MET A 276 12.53 7.09 -12.63
CA MET A 276 13.62 7.69 -11.87
C MET A 276 13.10 8.24 -10.55
N GLN A 277 13.75 7.84 -9.46
CA GLN A 277 13.51 8.34 -8.13
C GLN A 277 14.74 9.10 -7.63
N SER A 278 14.51 10.18 -6.91
CA SER A 278 15.55 10.95 -6.20
C SER A 278 15.10 11.16 -4.76
N VAL A 279 15.92 10.78 -3.79
CA VAL A 279 15.64 10.90 -2.36
C VAL A 279 16.79 11.64 -1.68
N THR A 280 16.48 12.69 -0.95
CA THR A 280 17.42 13.45 -0.11
C THR A 280 17.03 13.28 1.36
N ILE A 281 17.95 12.85 2.18
CA ILE A 281 17.78 12.71 3.62
C ILE A 281 18.53 13.86 4.31
N GLY A 282 17.78 14.71 5.02
CA GLY A 282 18.34 15.88 5.70
C GLY A 282 18.97 16.86 4.72
N THR A 283 20.24 17.19 4.99
CA THR A 283 21.09 18.08 4.18
C THR A 283 22.09 17.31 3.30
N GLY A 284 22.00 15.99 3.28
CA GLY A 284 22.91 15.14 2.48
C GLY A 284 22.63 15.20 0.98
N ASP A 285 23.49 14.53 0.22
CA ASP A 285 23.30 14.36 -1.22
C ASP A 285 22.10 13.48 -1.53
N ALA A 286 21.59 13.60 -2.75
CA ALA A 286 20.48 12.79 -3.20
C ALA A 286 20.93 11.38 -3.58
N SER A 287 20.26 10.38 -3.04
CA SER A 287 20.26 9.02 -3.61
C SER A 287 19.34 8.97 -4.82
N LYS A 288 19.80 8.37 -5.92
CA LYS A 288 19.03 8.24 -7.16
C LYS A 288 18.86 6.78 -7.51
N THR A 289 17.66 6.41 -7.91
CA THR A 289 17.36 5.07 -8.46
C THR A 289 16.71 5.23 -9.81
N THR A 290 17.27 4.57 -10.82
CA THR A 290 16.69 4.48 -12.17
C THR A 290 16.30 3.05 -12.41
N ARG A 291 15.11 2.81 -12.96
CA ARG A 291 14.61 1.46 -13.22
C ARG A 291 13.90 1.41 -14.58
N VAL A 292 14.20 0.36 -15.32
CA VAL A 292 13.42 -0.05 -16.50
C VAL A 292 13.03 -1.50 -16.28
N LYS A 293 11.74 -1.81 -16.31
CA LYS A 293 11.26 -3.17 -16.09
C LYS A 293 10.07 -3.52 -16.98
N MET A 294 9.92 -4.81 -17.24
CA MET A 294 8.71 -5.39 -17.80
C MET A 294 8.04 -6.26 -16.75
N VAL A 295 6.75 -6.11 -16.62
CA VAL A 295 5.93 -6.91 -15.70
C VAL A 295 4.76 -7.51 -16.47
N THR A 296 4.53 -8.81 -16.27
CA THR A 296 3.34 -9.49 -16.77
C THR A 296 2.55 -10.07 -15.61
N SER A 297 1.22 -9.91 -15.67
CA SER A 297 0.28 -10.49 -14.71
C SER A 297 -0.44 -11.69 -15.31
N PHE A 298 -0.82 -12.66 -14.51
CA PHE A 298 -1.54 -13.88 -14.90
C PHE A 298 -2.68 -14.20 -13.94
#